data_3166104b461f29afb821284a2dafd22d
#
_entry.id   3166104b461f29afb821284a2dafd22d
#
_cell.length_a   1.000
_cell.length_b   1.000
_cell.length_c   1.000
_cell.angle_alpha   90.00
_cell.angle_beta   90.00
_cell.angle_gamma   90.00
#
_symmetry.space_group_name_H-M   'P 1'
#
loop_
_entity.id
_entity.type
_entity.pdbx_description
1 polymer ?
#
loop_
_entity_poly.entity_id
_entity_poly.type
_entity_poly.pdbx_seq_one_letter_code
_entity_poly.pdbx_strand_id
1 'polypeptide(L)'
;MRQLDLTECGPMSSQTQTTLSRLTPIKTRRFAFVLIENFSLLSFASAVDALRIANRMAETTLYTWLFMGEGGDTISCSAGTSFKLDGDLIELKRDDTIMLCGGINIQNHSSKKILNWIRREARRGLPIAGLCTGAYPMAKAGILDGKRATIHWENQDSFSEEFAEVDLTKSVFISDGMRMTTAGGTSSIDLMLKIIADDHGEELANAVADQMIYSSIRTDQDTQRLSVPTRIGVRHPKLSNVIQMMETNIEEPISPAILAKDVGMSTRQLERLFRRYLNRSP
;
A
#
# COMPACT_ATOMS: atom_id res chain seq x y z
N MET A 1 -66.16 -48.90 -7.63
CA MET A 1 -64.82 -49.52 -7.79
C MET A 1 -64.45 -49.40 -9.25
N ARG A 2 -63.62 -48.43 -9.63
CA ARG A 2 -63.02 -48.34 -10.95
C ARG A 2 -61.50 -48.30 -10.74
N GLN A 3 -60.88 -49.31 -11.26
CA GLN A 3 -59.41 -49.47 -11.28
C GLN A 3 -58.83 -48.47 -12.26
N LEU A 4 -57.86 -47.66 -11.82
CA LEU A 4 -57.07 -46.78 -12.67
C LEU A 4 -55.84 -47.51 -13.12
N ASP A 5 -55.72 -47.67 -14.42
CA ASP A 5 -54.64 -48.28 -15.14
C ASP A 5 -53.39 -47.38 -15.12
N LEU A 6 -52.24 -47.89 -14.67
CA LEU A 6 -50.94 -47.21 -14.60
C LEU A 6 -50.02 -47.85 -15.67
N THR A 7 -50.14 -47.38 -16.90
CA THR A 7 -49.15 -47.69 -17.94
C THR A 7 -49.13 -46.54 -18.93
N GLU A 8 -48.08 -45.72 -18.86
CA GLU A 8 -47.32 -45.13 -19.95
C GLU A 8 -46.43 -44.01 -19.41
N CYS A 9 -45.21 -44.44 -18.97
CA CYS A 9 -44.10 -43.49 -18.74
C CYS A 9 -43.14 -43.67 -19.92
N GLY A 10 -43.25 -42.77 -20.90
CA GLY A 10 -42.35 -42.72 -22.04
C GLY A 10 -40.92 -42.29 -21.58
N PRO A 11 -39.89 -42.64 -22.35
CA PRO A 11 -38.49 -42.35 -21.96
C PRO A 11 -38.22 -40.84 -22.04
N MET A 12 -37.86 -40.24 -20.92
CA MET A 12 -37.32 -38.88 -20.86
C MET A 12 -35.99 -38.83 -21.62
N SER A 13 -35.95 -37.99 -22.63
CA SER A 13 -34.77 -37.69 -23.42
C SER A 13 -33.64 -37.14 -22.57
N SER A 14 -32.55 -37.89 -22.52
CA SER A 14 -31.25 -37.46 -21.97
C SER A 14 -30.61 -36.41 -22.88
N GLN A 15 -30.89 -35.14 -22.68
CA GLN A 15 -30.08 -34.04 -23.20
C GLN A 15 -30.03 -32.88 -22.17
N THR A 16 -29.30 -33.15 -21.09
CA THR A 16 -28.69 -32.06 -20.32
C THR A 16 -27.19 -32.33 -20.34
N GLN A 17 -26.57 -32.08 -21.49
CA GLN A 17 -25.13 -31.90 -21.53
C GLN A 17 -24.83 -30.62 -20.78
N THR A 18 -24.48 -30.77 -19.51
CA THR A 18 -23.85 -29.73 -18.69
C THR A 18 -22.59 -29.28 -19.44
N THR A 19 -22.66 -28.12 -20.01
CA THR A 19 -21.50 -27.40 -20.59
C THR A 19 -20.52 -27.17 -19.43
N LEU A 20 -19.59 -28.09 -19.25
CA LEU A 20 -18.41 -27.86 -18.45
C LEU A 20 -17.68 -26.71 -19.14
N SER A 21 -17.95 -25.47 -18.68
CA SER A 21 -17.13 -24.32 -19.03
C SER A 21 -15.70 -24.73 -18.71
N ARG A 22 -14.84 -24.72 -19.72
CA ARG A 22 -13.40 -24.92 -19.56
C ARG A 22 -12.93 -23.86 -18.56
N LEU A 23 -12.75 -24.27 -17.31
CA LEU A 23 -12.09 -23.45 -16.29
C LEU A 23 -10.69 -23.19 -16.84
N THR A 24 -10.46 -21.99 -17.34
CA THR A 24 -9.10 -21.53 -17.62
C THR A 24 -8.32 -21.71 -16.33
N PRO A 25 -7.16 -22.37 -16.36
CA PRO A 25 -6.38 -22.57 -15.14
C PRO A 25 -6.08 -21.21 -14.53
N ILE A 26 -6.50 -21.01 -13.29
CA ILE A 26 -6.25 -19.76 -12.55
C ILE A 26 -4.74 -19.61 -12.48
N LYS A 27 -4.21 -18.56 -13.10
CA LYS A 27 -2.78 -18.28 -13.10
C LYS A 27 -2.38 -17.78 -11.72
N THR A 28 -1.65 -18.60 -10.97
CA THR A 28 -1.07 -18.19 -9.68
C THR A 28 0.02 -17.14 -9.90
N ARG A 29 -0.09 -15.98 -9.22
CA ARG A 29 0.92 -14.92 -9.23
C ARG A 29 1.87 -15.08 -8.05
N ARG A 30 3.19 -14.99 -8.29
CA ARG A 30 4.19 -15.12 -7.24
C ARG A 30 4.79 -13.76 -6.87
N PHE A 31 4.94 -13.52 -5.57
CA PHE A 31 5.58 -12.34 -5.00
C PHE A 31 6.92 -12.70 -4.36
N ALA A 32 7.97 -11.97 -4.70
CA ALA A 32 9.28 -12.08 -4.08
C ALA A 32 9.47 -10.91 -3.10
N PHE A 33 9.32 -11.17 -1.82
CA PHE A 33 9.57 -10.19 -0.76
C PHE A 33 11.06 -10.15 -0.46
N VAL A 34 11.72 -9.07 -0.86
CA VAL A 34 13.11 -8.82 -0.55
C VAL A 34 13.17 -8.03 0.74
N LEU A 35 13.51 -8.70 1.82
CA LEU A 35 13.63 -8.12 3.15
C LEU A 35 15.00 -7.46 3.27
N ILE A 36 15.02 -6.17 3.59
CA ILE A 36 16.24 -5.41 3.83
C ILE A 36 16.39 -5.23 5.34
N GLU A 37 17.57 -5.38 5.90
CA GLU A 37 17.82 -5.30 7.35
C GLU A 37 17.10 -4.12 8.00
N ASN A 38 16.48 -4.33 9.15
CA ASN A 38 15.60 -3.38 9.85
C ASN A 38 14.33 -2.98 9.07
N PHE A 39 13.82 -3.85 8.20
CA PHE A 39 12.57 -3.58 7.48
C PHE A 39 11.38 -3.34 8.42
N SER A 40 10.40 -2.57 7.97
CA SER A 40 9.16 -2.31 8.72
C SER A 40 8.30 -3.58 8.81
N LEU A 41 8.20 -4.13 10.03
CA LEU A 41 7.39 -5.33 10.28
C LEU A 41 5.93 -5.15 9.84
N LEU A 42 5.31 -4.03 10.20
CA LEU A 42 3.91 -3.78 9.88
C LEU A 42 3.68 -3.73 8.36
N SER A 43 4.56 -3.05 7.62
CA SER A 43 4.42 -2.94 6.16
C SER A 43 4.55 -4.30 5.46
N PHE A 44 5.50 -5.10 5.90
CA PHE A 44 5.73 -6.46 5.40
C PHE A 44 4.57 -7.40 5.75
N ALA A 45 4.21 -7.48 7.04
CA ALA A 45 3.16 -8.35 7.52
C ALA A 45 1.81 -8.04 6.87
N SER A 46 1.48 -6.75 6.74
CA SER A 46 0.24 -6.29 6.07
C SER A 46 0.16 -6.79 4.62
N ALA A 47 1.26 -6.69 3.88
CA ALA A 47 1.29 -7.11 2.47
C ALA A 47 1.16 -8.64 2.33
N VAL A 48 1.88 -9.40 3.13
CA VAL A 48 1.82 -10.88 3.10
C VAL A 48 0.45 -11.38 3.54
N ASP A 49 -0.11 -10.78 4.59
CA ASP A 49 -1.39 -11.22 5.15
C ASP A 49 -2.57 -10.95 4.20
N ALA A 50 -2.53 -9.84 3.44
CA ALA A 50 -3.51 -9.57 2.41
C ALA A 50 -3.54 -10.68 1.34
N LEU A 51 -2.37 -11.16 0.87
CA LEU A 51 -2.27 -12.26 -0.09
C LEU A 51 -2.77 -13.59 0.49
N ARG A 52 -2.41 -13.88 1.74
CA ARG A 52 -2.86 -15.09 2.44
C ARG A 52 -4.38 -15.10 2.59
N ILE A 53 -4.96 -13.95 2.96
CA ILE A 53 -6.41 -13.81 3.11
C ILE A 53 -7.11 -13.93 1.76
N ALA A 54 -6.56 -13.34 0.69
CA ALA A 54 -7.11 -13.47 -0.66
C ALA A 54 -7.20 -14.95 -1.09
N ASN A 55 -6.14 -15.74 -0.87
CA ASN A 55 -6.17 -17.18 -1.12
C ASN A 55 -7.29 -17.90 -0.33
N ARG A 56 -7.43 -17.52 0.96
CA ARG A 56 -8.47 -18.10 1.83
C ARG A 56 -9.87 -17.75 1.36
N MET A 57 -10.13 -16.47 1.03
CA MET A 57 -11.46 -16.00 0.58
C MET A 57 -11.85 -16.58 -0.77
N ALA A 58 -10.87 -16.80 -1.64
CA ALA A 58 -11.09 -17.43 -2.96
C ALA A 58 -11.11 -18.96 -2.91
N GLU A 59 -10.87 -19.56 -1.75
CA GLU A 59 -10.76 -21.04 -1.55
C GLU A 59 -9.80 -21.71 -2.55
N THR A 60 -8.82 -20.95 -3.06
CA THR A 60 -7.82 -21.44 -4.03
C THR A 60 -6.52 -20.65 -3.92
N THR A 61 -5.42 -21.19 -4.44
CA THR A 61 -4.12 -20.54 -4.42
C THR A 61 -4.01 -19.55 -5.58
N LEU A 62 -4.40 -18.29 -5.35
CA LEU A 62 -4.21 -17.19 -6.29
C LEU A 62 -2.79 -16.64 -6.23
N TYR A 63 -2.21 -16.62 -5.04
CA TYR A 63 -0.92 -16.00 -4.75
C TYR A 63 0.01 -16.94 -4.01
N THR A 64 1.28 -16.91 -4.37
CA THR A 64 2.39 -17.52 -3.62
C THR A 64 3.46 -16.47 -3.37
N TRP A 65 4.34 -16.72 -2.41
CA TRP A 65 5.43 -15.80 -2.11
C TRP A 65 6.67 -16.54 -1.65
N LEU A 66 7.78 -15.84 -1.69
CA LEU A 66 9.05 -16.26 -1.12
C LEU A 66 9.70 -15.06 -0.43
N PHE A 67 10.50 -15.34 0.58
CA PHE A 67 11.24 -14.34 1.35
C PHE A 67 12.72 -14.42 1.00
N MET A 68 13.25 -13.31 0.51
CA MET A 68 14.63 -13.20 0.06
C MET A 68 15.35 -12.10 0.82
N GLY A 69 16.66 -12.20 0.93
CA GLY A 69 17.48 -11.15 1.54
C GLY A 69 18.94 -11.32 1.18
N GLU A 70 19.78 -10.34 1.50
CA GLU A 70 21.20 -10.40 1.25
C GLU A 70 21.94 -11.06 2.43
N GLY A 71 22.57 -12.18 2.17
CA GLY A 71 23.61 -12.74 3.03
C GLY A 71 23.14 -13.37 4.33
N GLY A 72 22.58 -14.55 4.29
CA GLY A 72 22.27 -15.34 5.48
C GLY A 72 20.94 -16.07 5.39
N ASP A 73 20.65 -16.87 6.41
CA ASP A 73 19.42 -17.65 6.51
C ASP A 73 18.29 -16.87 7.21
N THR A 74 18.63 -15.77 7.87
CA THR A 74 17.71 -14.94 8.65
C THR A 74 18.00 -13.46 8.49
N ILE A 75 16.98 -12.62 8.68
CA ILE A 75 17.07 -11.17 8.65
C ILE A 75 16.18 -10.57 9.74
N SER A 76 16.63 -9.46 10.35
CA SER A 76 15.87 -8.82 11.44
C SER A 76 15.03 -7.65 10.94
N CYS A 77 13.81 -7.54 11.48
CA CYS A 77 12.95 -6.38 11.27
C CYS A 77 13.19 -5.28 12.32
N SER A 78 12.63 -4.11 12.09
CA SER A 78 12.73 -2.94 12.98
C SER A 78 12.14 -3.17 14.40
N ALA A 79 11.35 -4.22 14.59
CA ALA A 79 10.81 -4.62 15.90
C ALA A 79 11.72 -5.61 16.66
N GLY A 80 12.91 -5.92 16.14
CA GLY A 80 13.85 -6.85 16.77
C GLY A 80 13.52 -8.34 16.59
N THR A 81 12.52 -8.68 15.77
CA THR A 81 12.19 -10.06 15.43
C THR A 81 12.93 -10.49 14.17
N SER A 82 13.50 -11.70 14.18
CA SER A 82 14.18 -12.26 13.00
C SER A 82 13.25 -13.17 12.20
N PHE A 83 13.40 -13.10 10.89
CA PHE A 83 12.64 -13.89 9.92
C PHE A 83 13.57 -14.80 9.14
N LYS A 84 13.13 -16.04 8.93
CA LYS A 84 13.83 -16.98 8.06
C LYS A 84 13.65 -16.58 6.61
N LEU A 85 14.73 -16.63 5.84
CA LEU A 85 14.72 -16.43 4.40
C LEU A 85 14.61 -17.77 3.67
N ASP A 86 13.95 -17.77 2.50
CA ASP A 86 13.93 -18.90 1.58
C ASP A 86 15.20 -18.95 0.72
N GLY A 87 15.95 -17.85 0.65
CA GLY A 87 17.25 -17.77 -0.05
C GLY A 87 17.78 -16.36 -0.23
N ASP A 88 18.93 -16.28 -0.91
CA ASP A 88 19.58 -15.04 -1.30
C ASP A 88 18.89 -14.40 -2.53
N LEU A 89 19.40 -13.29 -3.02
CA LEU A 89 18.95 -12.56 -4.21
C LEU A 89 19.17 -13.39 -5.49
N ILE A 90 18.23 -14.28 -5.80
CA ILE A 90 18.26 -15.13 -6.99
C ILE A 90 17.65 -14.42 -8.21
N GLU A 91 17.81 -15.01 -9.38
CA GLU A 91 17.08 -14.60 -10.57
C GLU A 91 15.62 -15.07 -10.49
N LEU A 92 14.70 -14.15 -10.76
CA LEU A 92 13.25 -14.39 -10.67
C LEU A 92 12.65 -14.77 -12.03
N LYS A 93 11.44 -15.34 -12.03
CA LYS A 93 10.67 -15.55 -13.25
C LYS A 93 10.12 -14.23 -13.76
N ARG A 94 9.85 -14.13 -15.07
CA ARG A 94 9.38 -12.87 -15.69
C ARG A 94 8.02 -12.39 -15.21
N ASP A 95 7.21 -13.28 -14.67
CA ASP A 95 5.87 -12.98 -14.15
C ASP A 95 5.84 -12.82 -12.62
N ASP A 96 6.99 -12.88 -11.96
CA ASP A 96 7.10 -12.56 -10.55
C ASP A 96 6.95 -11.06 -10.31
N THR A 97 6.46 -10.70 -9.12
CA THR A 97 6.42 -9.31 -8.64
C THR A 97 7.35 -9.17 -7.46
N ILE A 98 8.20 -8.14 -7.47
CA ILE A 98 9.17 -7.87 -6.42
C ILE A 98 8.56 -6.89 -5.42
N MET A 99 8.71 -7.18 -4.12
CA MET A 99 8.30 -6.34 -3.01
C MET A 99 9.54 -6.02 -2.16
N LEU A 100 10.14 -4.84 -2.34
CA LEU A 100 11.29 -4.39 -1.56
C LEU A 100 10.81 -3.86 -0.21
N CYS A 101 11.07 -4.59 0.87
CA CYS A 101 10.68 -4.21 2.22
C CYS A 101 11.80 -3.41 2.89
N GLY A 102 11.63 -2.10 2.95
CA GLY A 102 12.55 -1.19 3.64
C GLY A 102 12.06 -0.82 5.05
N GLY A 103 12.92 -0.17 5.81
CA GLY A 103 12.64 0.28 7.18
C GLY A 103 13.68 1.29 7.67
N ILE A 104 14.17 1.12 8.89
CA ILE A 104 15.09 2.06 9.55
C ILE A 104 16.48 2.00 8.90
N ASN A 105 17.10 3.17 8.73
CA ASN A 105 18.46 3.33 8.21
C ASN A 105 18.69 2.67 6.83
N ILE A 106 17.70 2.75 5.96
CA ILE A 106 17.69 2.11 4.63
C ILE A 106 18.91 2.49 3.79
N GLN A 107 19.46 3.70 3.98
CA GLN A 107 20.67 4.20 3.28
C GLN A 107 21.88 3.29 3.53
N ASN A 108 22.03 2.80 4.77
CA ASN A 108 23.13 1.94 5.19
C ASN A 108 22.96 0.48 4.73
N HIS A 109 21.72 0.07 4.47
CA HIS A 109 21.36 -1.30 4.09
C HIS A 109 21.11 -1.48 2.58
N SER A 110 21.23 -0.41 1.79
CA SER A 110 21.12 -0.44 0.33
C SER A 110 22.47 -0.76 -0.32
N SER A 111 22.92 -2.01 -0.21
CA SER A 111 24.20 -2.47 -0.71
C SER A 111 24.33 -2.40 -2.24
N LYS A 112 25.55 -2.39 -2.76
CA LYS A 112 25.80 -2.48 -4.22
C LYS A 112 25.20 -3.76 -4.83
N LYS A 113 25.16 -4.87 -4.07
CA LYS A 113 24.58 -6.15 -4.52
C LYS A 113 23.08 -6.03 -4.74
N ILE A 114 22.34 -5.49 -3.75
CA ILE A 114 20.90 -5.22 -3.85
C ILE A 114 20.61 -4.28 -5.01
N LEU A 115 21.32 -3.15 -5.12
CA LEU A 115 21.09 -2.16 -6.18
C LEU A 115 21.34 -2.74 -7.59
N ASN A 116 22.38 -3.53 -7.77
CA ASN A 116 22.67 -4.18 -9.05
C ASN A 116 21.62 -5.23 -9.39
N TRP A 117 21.14 -5.98 -8.39
CA TRP A 117 20.07 -6.95 -8.55
C TRP A 117 18.77 -6.25 -8.95
N ILE A 118 18.38 -5.15 -8.29
CA ILE A 118 17.20 -4.34 -8.64
C ILE A 118 17.28 -3.86 -10.10
N ARG A 119 18.44 -3.31 -10.53
CA ARG A 119 18.64 -2.85 -11.91
C ARG A 119 18.51 -3.98 -12.92
N ARG A 120 19.03 -5.17 -12.58
CA ARG A 120 18.93 -6.35 -13.44
C ARG A 120 17.49 -6.78 -13.62
N GLU A 121 16.74 -6.96 -12.54
CA GLU A 121 15.34 -7.41 -12.60
C GLU A 121 14.44 -6.34 -13.24
N ALA A 122 14.69 -5.05 -13.00
CA ALA A 122 13.98 -3.95 -13.66
C ALA A 122 14.16 -3.96 -15.18
N ARG A 123 15.40 -4.21 -15.68
CA ARG A 123 15.67 -4.35 -17.13
C ARG A 123 15.02 -5.58 -17.76
N ARG A 124 14.76 -6.61 -16.97
CA ARG A 124 14.02 -7.81 -17.40
C ARG A 124 12.51 -7.57 -17.48
N GLY A 125 12.03 -6.38 -17.05
CA GLY A 125 10.64 -5.96 -17.12
C GLY A 125 9.79 -6.42 -15.94
N LEU A 126 10.39 -6.81 -14.78
CA LEU A 126 9.60 -7.22 -13.62
C LEU A 126 8.94 -6.01 -12.94
N PRO A 127 7.69 -6.15 -12.47
CA PRO A 127 7.06 -5.19 -11.57
C PRO A 127 7.83 -5.16 -10.23
N ILE A 128 8.13 -3.94 -9.76
CA ILE A 128 8.85 -3.72 -8.50
C ILE A 128 8.07 -2.74 -7.63
N ALA A 129 7.74 -3.17 -6.42
CA ALA A 129 7.11 -2.35 -5.41
C ALA A 129 8.07 -2.09 -4.24
N GLY A 130 8.09 -0.85 -3.73
CA GLY A 130 8.81 -0.46 -2.51
C GLY A 130 7.83 -0.23 -1.36
N LEU A 131 8.00 -0.95 -0.27
CA LEU A 131 7.21 -0.79 0.95
C LEU A 131 7.98 0.06 1.96
N CYS A 132 7.32 1.07 2.55
CA CYS A 132 7.89 2.00 3.52
C CYS A 132 9.07 2.78 2.90
N THR A 133 10.29 2.53 3.35
CA THR A 133 11.50 3.13 2.76
C THR A 133 12.08 2.32 1.60
N GLY A 134 11.39 1.27 1.14
CA GLY A 134 11.79 0.46 -0.02
C GLY A 134 11.88 1.25 -1.34
N ALA A 135 11.24 2.43 -1.41
CA ALA A 135 11.43 3.37 -2.52
C ALA A 135 12.87 3.89 -2.64
N TYR A 136 13.61 3.98 -1.51
CA TYR A 136 14.99 4.47 -1.50
C TYR A 136 15.95 3.63 -2.37
N PRO A 137 16.09 2.32 -2.17
CA PRO A 137 16.92 1.51 -3.06
C PRO A 137 16.42 1.49 -4.52
N MET A 138 15.12 1.69 -4.77
CA MET A 138 14.58 1.84 -6.12
C MET A 138 15.10 3.13 -6.79
N ALA A 139 15.02 4.27 -6.10
CA ALA A 139 15.53 5.55 -6.58
C ALA A 139 17.06 5.49 -6.76
N LYS A 140 17.80 4.96 -5.78
CA LYS A 140 19.25 4.80 -5.86
C LYS A 140 19.72 3.84 -6.97
N ALA A 141 18.85 2.92 -7.39
CA ALA A 141 19.06 2.10 -8.57
C ALA A 141 18.70 2.82 -9.89
N GLY A 142 18.13 4.03 -9.86
CA GLY A 142 17.73 4.82 -11.03
C GLY A 142 16.47 4.30 -11.73
N ILE A 143 15.64 3.50 -11.03
CA ILE A 143 14.43 2.93 -11.63
C ILE A 143 13.15 3.73 -11.33
N LEU A 144 13.28 4.82 -10.57
CA LEU A 144 12.21 5.78 -10.29
C LEU A 144 12.38 7.13 -10.99
N ASP A 145 13.46 7.34 -11.77
CA ASP A 145 13.70 8.58 -12.51
C ASP A 145 12.54 8.87 -13.46
N GLY A 146 11.96 10.08 -13.37
CA GLY A 146 10.78 10.49 -14.12
C GLY A 146 9.48 9.76 -13.75
N LYS A 147 9.45 9.04 -12.61
CA LYS A 147 8.29 8.30 -12.12
C LYS A 147 7.68 8.98 -10.91
N ARG A 148 6.36 8.89 -10.79
CA ARG A 148 5.65 9.21 -9.55
C ARG A 148 5.98 8.17 -8.50
N ALA A 149 6.32 8.62 -7.30
CA ALA A 149 6.63 7.74 -6.19
C ALA A 149 6.21 8.35 -4.85
N THR A 150 6.16 7.51 -3.83
CA THR A 150 6.02 7.94 -2.44
C THR A 150 6.99 7.15 -1.56
N ILE A 151 7.33 7.71 -0.41
CA ILE A 151 8.16 7.10 0.62
C ILE A 151 7.59 7.47 1.98
N HIS A 152 7.98 6.80 3.04
CA HIS A 152 7.54 7.14 4.40
C HIS A 152 7.78 8.62 4.69
N TRP A 153 6.79 9.29 5.29
CA TRP A 153 6.78 10.75 5.46
C TRP A 153 8.02 11.31 6.18
N GLU A 154 8.64 10.55 7.09
CA GLU A 154 9.88 10.97 7.78
C GLU A 154 11.09 11.07 6.84
N ASN A 155 11.05 10.43 5.69
CA ASN A 155 12.15 10.37 4.73
C ASN A 155 11.90 11.27 3.51
N GLN A 156 10.75 11.94 3.40
CA GLN A 156 10.38 12.70 2.19
C GLN A 156 11.37 13.82 1.87
N ASP A 157 11.76 14.60 2.88
CA ASP A 157 12.64 15.76 2.68
C ASP A 157 14.02 15.31 2.19
N SER A 158 14.68 14.38 2.89
CA SER A 158 15.99 13.84 2.50
C SER A 158 15.94 13.08 1.16
N PHE A 159 14.82 12.41 0.86
CA PHE A 159 14.64 11.70 -0.39
C PHE A 159 14.51 12.68 -1.56
N SER A 160 13.76 13.77 -1.42
CA SER A 160 13.59 14.78 -2.47
C SER A 160 14.90 15.54 -2.76
N GLU A 161 15.73 15.76 -1.74
CA GLU A 161 17.05 16.36 -1.89
C GLU A 161 18.03 15.44 -2.63
N GLU A 162 18.01 14.13 -2.34
CA GLU A 162 18.92 13.15 -2.95
C GLU A 162 18.48 12.72 -4.36
N PHE A 163 17.17 12.69 -4.65
CA PHE A 163 16.58 12.13 -5.89
C PHE A 163 15.65 13.13 -6.59
N ALA A 164 16.20 14.23 -7.08
CA ALA A 164 15.46 15.31 -7.72
C ALA A 164 14.68 14.89 -8.99
N GLU A 165 15.10 13.79 -9.65
CA GLU A 165 14.44 13.26 -10.86
C GLU A 165 13.17 12.43 -10.54
N VAL A 166 12.87 12.18 -9.27
CA VAL A 166 11.67 11.43 -8.86
C VAL A 166 10.55 12.41 -8.58
N ASP A 167 9.38 12.20 -9.20
CA ASP A 167 8.16 12.96 -8.88
C ASP A 167 7.56 12.45 -7.56
N LEU A 168 8.10 13.00 -6.44
CA LEU A 168 7.74 12.60 -5.09
C LEU A 168 6.39 13.16 -4.67
N THR A 169 5.48 12.28 -4.24
CA THR A 169 4.16 12.65 -3.74
C THR A 169 4.01 12.36 -2.25
N LYS A 170 2.99 12.98 -1.62
CA LYS A 170 2.60 12.71 -0.22
C LYS A 170 1.52 11.64 -0.09
N SER A 171 1.24 10.93 -1.16
CA SER A 171 0.22 9.88 -1.21
C SER A 171 0.56 8.67 -0.32
N VAL A 172 -0.44 7.94 0.13
CA VAL A 172 -0.24 6.70 0.92
C VAL A 172 0.40 5.61 0.09
N PHE A 173 0.08 5.52 -1.21
CA PHE A 173 0.77 4.69 -2.18
C PHE A 173 0.70 5.31 -3.58
N ILE A 174 1.57 4.88 -4.47
CA ILE A 174 1.57 5.23 -5.90
C ILE A 174 1.77 3.95 -6.71
N SER A 175 1.05 3.85 -7.82
CA SER A 175 1.26 2.86 -8.87
C SER A 175 1.52 3.59 -10.19
N ASP A 176 2.77 3.53 -10.68
CA ASP A 176 3.19 4.12 -11.95
C ASP A 176 3.76 3.03 -12.86
N GLY A 177 2.88 2.39 -13.60
CA GLY A 177 3.20 1.28 -14.48
C GLY A 177 3.79 0.09 -13.71
N MET A 178 5.04 -0.27 -14.03
CA MET A 178 5.75 -1.39 -13.38
C MET A 178 6.43 -1.00 -12.06
N ARG A 179 6.25 0.23 -11.59
CA ARG A 179 6.84 0.75 -10.35
C ARG A 179 5.73 1.15 -9.41
N MET A 180 5.78 0.60 -8.21
CA MET A 180 4.81 0.87 -7.16
C MET A 180 5.57 1.25 -5.88
N THR A 181 5.02 2.15 -5.09
CA THR A 181 5.63 2.55 -3.81
C THR A 181 4.55 2.81 -2.78
N THR A 182 4.81 2.49 -1.52
CA THR A 182 3.92 2.83 -0.40
C THR A 182 4.65 3.59 0.69
N ALA A 183 3.91 4.42 1.40
CA ALA A 183 4.38 5.11 2.60
C ALA A 183 4.72 4.16 3.76
N GLY A 184 4.35 2.89 3.66
CA GLY A 184 4.55 1.91 4.72
C GLY A 184 3.43 1.88 5.75
N GLY A 185 3.66 1.17 6.87
CA GLY A 185 2.59 0.93 7.83
C GLY A 185 1.39 0.22 7.18
N THR A 186 0.20 0.70 7.47
CA THR A 186 -1.04 0.14 6.89
C THR A 186 -1.27 0.49 5.43
N SER A 187 -0.52 1.44 4.83
CA SER A 187 -0.66 1.76 3.40
C SER A 187 -0.22 0.62 2.47
N SER A 188 0.51 -0.35 3.02
CA SER A 188 0.81 -1.59 2.29
C SER A 188 -0.46 -2.42 2.05
N ILE A 189 -1.46 -2.34 2.94
CA ILE A 189 -2.77 -2.98 2.72
C ILE A 189 -3.44 -2.37 1.49
N ASP A 190 -3.47 -1.03 1.40
CA ASP A 190 -4.14 -0.32 0.29
C ASP A 190 -3.55 -0.72 -1.07
N LEU A 191 -2.22 -0.76 -1.18
CA LEU A 191 -1.56 -1.22 -2.40
C LEU A 191 -1.90 -2.68 -2.70
N MET A 192 -1.92 -3.56 -1.70
CA MET A 192 -2.25 -4.98 -1.93
C MET A 192 -3.71 -5.17 -2.31
N LEU A 193 -4.64 -4.44 -1.70
CA LEU A 193 -6.07 -4.44 -2.09
C LEU A 193 -6.25 -3.96 -3.53
N LYS A 194 -5.51 -2.90 -3.92
CA LYS A 194 -5.49 -2.43 -5.33
C LYS A 194 -5.00 -3.54 -6.29
N ILE A 195 -3.91 -4.23 -5.95
CA ILE A 195 -3.38 -5.33 -6.76
C ILE A 195 -4.39 -6.49 -6.84
N ILE A 196 -5.03 -6.85 -5.71
CA ILE A 196 -6.03 -7.91 -5.67
C ILE A 196 -7.26 -7.54 -6.52
N ALA A 197 -7.71 -6.27 -6.43
CA ALA A 197 -8.80 -5.77 -7.25
C ALA A 197 -8.48 -5.81 -8.75
N ASP A 198 -7.27 -5.41 -9.13
CA ASP A 198 -6.81 -5.45 -10.53
C ASP A 198 -6.70 -6.90 -11.07
N ASP A 199 -6.27 -7.84 -10.24
CA ASP A 199 -6.08 -9.23 -10.63
C ASP A 199 -7.40 -10.03 -10.64
N HIS A 200 -8.31 -9.78 -9.67
CA HIS A 200 -9.46 -10.65 -9.38
C HIS A 200 -10.77 -9.91 -9.11
N GLY A 201 -10.80 -8.60 -9.20
CA GLY A 201 -11.99 -7.75 -9.03
C GLY A 201 -12.18 -7.21 -7.61
N GLU A 202 -12.99 -6.17 -7.52
CA GLU A 202 -13.26 -5.42 -6.28
C GLU A 202 -13.96 -6.27 -5.21
N GLU A 203 -14.76 -7.26 -5.60
CA GLU A 203 -15.48 -8.13 -4.66
C GLU A 203 -14.51 -8.90 -3.76
N LEU A 204 -13.47 -9.50 -4.34
CA LEU A 204 -12.44 -10.20 -3.56
C LEU A 204 -11.63 -9.23 -2.70
N ALA A 205 -11.24 -8.08 -3.25
CA ALA A 205 -10.49 -7.07 -2.49
C ALA A 205 -11.29 -6.57 -1.27
N ASN A 206 -12.58 -6.31 -1.42
CA ASN A 206 -13.46 -5.91 -0.31
C ASN A 206 -13.60 -7.03 0.72
N ALA A 207 -13.76 -8.29 0.30
CA ALA A 207 -13.81 -9.43 1.23
C ALA A 207 -12.49 -9.59 2.02
N VAL A 208 -11.34 -9.31 1.40
CA VAL A 208 -10.04 -9.26 2.08
C VAL A 208 -9.99 -8.13 3.09
N ALA A 209 -10.44 -6.92 2.74
CA ALA A 209 -10.48 -5.77 3.63
C ALA A 209 -11.37 -6.03 4.85
N ASP A 210 -12.56 -6.60 4.65
CA ASP A 210 -13.49 -6.99 5.72
C ASP A 210 -12.84 -8.01 6.68
N GLN A 211 -12.17 -9.03 6.12
CA GLN A 211 -11.48 -10.04 6.93
C GLN A 211 -10.30 -9.45 7.72
N MET A 212 -9.64 -8.40 7.20
CA MET A 212 -8.59 -7.66 7.90
C MET A 212 -9.14 -6.64 8.91
N ILE A 213 -10.46 -6.48 9.01
CA ILE A 213 -11.12 -5.42 9.80
C ILE A 213 -10.60 -4.04 9.37
N TYR A 214 -10.35 -3.87 8.08
CA TYR A 214 -9.82 -2.66 7.48
C TYR A 214 -10.95 -1.84 6.85
N SER A 215 -11.58 -0.99 7.66
CA SER A 215 -12.84 -0.29 7.33
C SER A 215 -12.72 0.92 6.41
N SER A 216 -11.49 1.38 6.11
CA SER A 216 -11.27 2.57 5.29
C SER A 216 -10.16 2.30 4.28
N ILE A 217 -10.54 1.75 3.13
CA ILE A 217 -9.62 1.55 2.00
C ILE A 217 -9.26 2.93 1.44
N ARG A 218 -7.97 3.22 1.38
CA ARG A 218 -7.43 4.48 0.86
C ARG A 218 -7.00 4.31 -0.60
N THR A 219 -6.96 5.44 -1.30
CA THR A 219 -6.55 5.54 -2.70
C THR A 219 -5.20 6.24 -2.82
N ASP A 220 -4.65 6.33 -4.00
CA ASP A 220 -3.43 7.10 -4.32
C ASP A 220 -3.63 8.62 -4.21
N GLN A 221 -4.87 9.09 -3.95
CA GLN A 221 -5.19 10.49 -3.65
C GLN A 221 -5.12 10.81 -2.15
N ASP A 222 -5.14 9.80 -1.29
CA ASP A 222 -5.10 9.97 0.15
C ASP A 222 -3.67 10.27 0.63
N THR A 223 -3.55 11.17 1.61
CA THR A 223 -2.25 11.57 2.16
C THR A 223 -1.85 10.73 3.36
N GLN A 224 -0.53 10.60 3.59
CA GLN A 224 0.04 9.76 4.64
C GLN A 224 -0.28 10.23 6.05
N ARG A 225 -0.35 11.54 6.27
CA ARG A 225 -0.55 12.12 7.61
C ARG A 225 -1.96 12.62 7.75
N LEU A 226 -2.57 12.30 8.88
CA LEU A 226 -3.80 12.97 9.28
C LEU A 226 -3.57 14.49 9.30
N SER A 227 -4.52 15.26 8.81
CA SER A 227 -4.46 16.71 8.90
C SER A 227 -4.22 17.13 10.37
N VAL A 228 -3.52 18.24 10.58
CA VAL A 228 -3.24 18.74 11.95
C VAL A 228 -4.52 18.87 12.76
N PRO A 229 -5.62 19.41 12.25
CA PRO A 229 -6.89 19.44 12.98
C PRO A 229 -7.35 18.07 13.48
N THR A 230 -7.23 17.05 12.65
CA THR A 230 -7.59 15.67 13.02
C THR A 230 -6.66 15.11 14.10
N ARG A 231 -5.33 15.33 13.97
CA ARG A 231 -4.33 14.85 14.94
C ARG A 231 -4.50 15.45 16.33
N ILE A 232 -4.91 16.72 16.40
CA ILE A 232 -5.14 17.43 17.66
C ILE A 232 -6.59 17.37 18.15
N GLY A 233 -7.44 16.55 17.50
CA GLY A 233 -8.82 16.32 17.91
C GLY A 233 -9.79 17.49 17.65
N VAL A 234 -9.42 18.44 16.79
CA VAL A 234 -10.28 19.59 16.44
C VAL A 234 -11.38 19.15 15.47
N ARG A 235 -12.62 19.14 15.94
CA ARG A 235 -13.81 18.80 15.13
C ARG A 235 -14.62 20.03 14.70
N HIS A 236 -13.99 21.20 14.62
CA HIS A 236 -14.65 22.46 14.24
C HIS A 236 -14.20 22.89 12.84
N PRO A 237 -15.07 22.84 11.78
CA PRO A 237 -14.66 23.04 10.39
C PRO A 237 -13.87 24.35 10.15
N LYS A 238 -14.37 25.46 10.66
CA LYS A 238 -13.68 26.77 10.50
C LYS A 238 -12.31 26.80 11.18
N LEU A 239 -12.17 26.16 12.35
CA LEU A 239 -10.88 26.08 13.03
C LEU A 239 -9.90 25.16 12.28
N SER A 240 -10.41 24.07 11.71
CA SER A 240 -9.62 23.20 10.85
C SER A 240 -9.06 23.94 9.63
N ASN A 241 -9.88 24.75 8.96
CA ASN A 241 -9.44 25.55 7.82
C ASN A 241 -8.37 26.57 8.21
N VAL A 242 -8.54 27.24 9.35
CA VAL A 242 -7.54 28.21 9.85
C VAL A 242 -6.21 27.51 10.13
N ILE A 243 -6.21 26.37 10.78
CA ILE A 243 -4.99 25.60 11.08
C ILE A 243 -4.30 25.19 9.77
N GLN A 244 -5.06 24.73 8.78
CA GLN A 244 -4.52 24.38 7.48
C GLN A 244 -3.91 25.59 6.75
N MET A 245 -4.55 26.76 6.81
CA MET A 245 -4.00 28.01 6.28
C MET A 245 -2.69 28.40 6.97
N MET A 246 -2.59 28.22 8.28
CA MET A 246 -1.36 28.49 9.03
C MET A 246 -0.24 27.51 8.63
N GLU A 247 -0.55 26.22 8.41
CA GLU A 247 0.44 25.23 7.99
C GLU A 247 1.00 25.51 6.58
N THR A 248 0.15 25.97 5.67
CA THR A 248 0.58 26.27 4.29
C THR A 248 1.35 27.59 4.18
N ASN A 249 1.35 28.43 5.22
CA ASN A 249 1.98 29.73 5.22
C ASN A 249 2.94 29.91 6.41
N ILE A 250 3.75 28.90 6.70
CA ILE A 250 4.70 28.91 7.83
C ILE A 250 5.81 29.95 7.60
N GLU A 251 6.27 30.14 6.36
CA GLU A 251 7.34 31.07 6.00
C GLU A 251 6.87 32.54 6.06
N GLU A 252 5.59 32.79 5.72
CA GLU A 252 4.96 34.10 5.78
C GLU A 252 3.71 34.07 6.68
N PRO A 253 3.86 34.21 7.99
CA PRO A 253 2.75 34.05 8.94
C PRO A 253 1.60 35.02 8.68
N ILE A 254 0.41 34.46 8.51
CA ILE A 254 -0.81 35.24 8.28
C ILE A 254 -1.32 35.79 9.61
N SER A 255 -1.70 37.08 9.63
CA SER A 255 -2.21 37.68 10.85
C SER A 255 -3.56 37.06 11.29
N PRO A 256 -3.85 37.00 12.62
CA PRO A 256 -5.12 36.48 13.12
C PRO A 256 -6.35 37.18 12.55
N ALA A 257 -6.23 38.46 12.20
CA ALA A 257 -7.32 39.24 11.60
C ALA A 257 -7.66 38.73 10.17
N ILE A 258 -6.65 38.39 9.36
CA ILE A 258 -6.83 37.85 8.02
C ILE A 258 -7.41 36.45 8.13
N LEU A 259 -6.84 35.57 8.95
CA LEU A 259 -7.33 34.22 9.20
C LEU A 259 -8.82 34.21 9.61
N ALA A 260 -9.20 35.11 10.53
CA ALA A 260 -10.58 35.20 10.98
C ALA A 260 -11.51 35.67 9.85
N LYS A 261 -11.10 36.66 9.04
CA LYS A 261 -11.86 37.16 7.90
C LYS A 261 -12.12 36.08 6.87
N ASP A 262 -11.13 35.26 6.52
CA ASP A 262 -11.22 34.22 5.50
C ASP A 262 -12.22 33.10 5.87
N VAL A 263 -12.37 32.81 7.16
CA VAL A 263 -13.36 31.83 7.63
C VAL A 263 -14.69 32.47 8.08
N GLY A 264 -14.89 33.79 7.80
CA GLY A 264 -16.11 34.51 8.12
C GLY A 264 -16.36 34.61 9.64
N MET A 265 -15.34 35.04 10.40
CA MET A 265 -15.38 35.20 11.85
C MET A 265 -14.73 36.51 12.27
N SER A 266 -15.05 37.02 13.48
CA SER A 266 -14.25 38.10 14.11
C SER A 266 -12.98 37.50 14.75
N THR A 267 -11.93 38.30 14.87
CA THR A 267 -10.66 37.89 15.55
C THR A 267 -10.93 37.38 16.96
N ARG A 268 -11.83 38.02 17.70
CA ARG A 268 -12.21 37.61 19.06
C ARG A 268 -12.90 36.23 19.10
N GLN A 269 -13.71 35.90 18.06
CA GLN A 269 -14.31 34.57 17.93
C GLN A 269 -13.26 33.53 17.63
N LEU A 270 -12.31 33.83 16.76
CA LEU A 270 -11.19 32.94 16.43
C LEU A 270 -10.33 32.68 17.67
N GLU A 271 -9.90 33.68 18.40
CA GLU A 271 -9.14 33.55 19.65
C GLU A 271 -9.86 32.66 20.67
N ARG A 272 -11.20 32.87 20.84
CA ARG A 272 -12.01 32.05 21.74
C ARG A 272 -12.04 30.60 21.32
N LEU A 273 -12.10 30.30 20.02
CA LEU A 273 -12.03 28.93 19.51
C LEU A 273 -10.65 28.31 19.74
N PHE A 274 -9.58 29.03 19.46
CA PHE A 274 -8.22 28.56 19.74
C PHE A 274 -8.03 28.23 21.21
N ARG A 275 -8.45 29.13 22.13
CA ARG A 275 -8.39 28.84 23.58
C ARG A 275 -9.22 27.62 23.97
N ARG A 276 -10.44 27.50 23.41
CA ARG A 276 -11.35 26.40 23.74
C ARG A 276 -10.85 25.03 23.28
N TYR A 277 -10.30 24.94 22.08
CA TYR A 277 -9.94 23.66 21.45
C TYR A 277 -8.45 23.34 21.54
N LEU A 278 -7.58 24.33 21.61
CA LEU A 278 -6.13 24.18 21.57
C LEU A 278 -5.43 24.67 22.83
N ASN A 279 -6.16 25.36 23.70
CA ASN A 279 -5.62 26.03 24.91
C ASN A 279 -4.46 27.01 24.60
N ARG A 280 -4.48 27.64 23.43
CA ARG A 280 -3.48 28.58 22.90
C ARG A 280 -4.16 29.73 22.16
N SER A 281 -3.38 30.76 21.80
CA SER A 281 -3.80 31.80 20.84
C SER A 281 -3.42 31.39 19.41
N PRO A 282 -4.12 31.94 18.39
CA PRO A 282 -3.71 31.76 17.00
C PRO A 282 -2.35 32.41 16.72
#